data_1dac53ad9bb813847e91d5c0d1108a92
#
_entry.id   1dac53ad9bb813847e91d5c0d1108a92
#
_cell.length_a   1.000
_cell.length_b   1.000
_cell.length_c   1.000
_cell.angle_alpha   90.00
_cell.angle_beta   90.00
_cell.angle_gamma   90.00
#
_symmetry.space_group_name_H-M   'P 1'
#
loop_
_entity.id
_entity.type
_entity.pdbx_description
1 polymer ?
#
loop_
_entity_poly.entity_id
_entity_poly.type
_entity_poly.pdbx_seq_one_letter_code
_entity_poly.pdbx_strand_id
1 'polypeptide(L)'
;MTKSLLQQVMVRPPVKPVDPVDPDGLVKAIEAGYVASRGTKFQTKKTFAPSTIAYSHGECARYWFLAFNGNDFEDSADAYGVANMTAGTLSHGRIQKAMKDAGILIEDEFKITYVDPPIFGYGDVMLNWQGEELLGEIKTMMSEAFEYRKSAGRPKAGHLIQLIIYMKIL
;
A
#
# COMPACT_ATOMS: atom_id res chain seq x y z
N MET A 1 -55.83 -14.66 -34.13
CA MET A 1 -55.15 -15.61 -33.23
C MET A 1 -53.89 -14.94 -32.71
N THR A 2 -53.96 -14.38 -31.52
CA THR A 2 -52.84 -13.69 -30.86
C THR A 2 -51.87 -14.71 -30.25
N LYS A 3 -50.65 -14.76 -30.73
CA LYS A 3 -49.58 -15.62 -30.13
C LYS A 3 -49.40 -15.21 -28.66
N SER A 4 -49.40 -16.23 -27.80
CA SER A 4 -49.22 -16.05 -26.36
C SER A 4 -47.92 -15.27 -26.06
N LEU A 5 -47.94 -14.35 -25.12
CA LEU A 5 -46.79 -13.57 -24.61
C LEU A 5 -45.60 -14.50 -24.22
N LEU A 6 -45.87 -15.74 -23.82
CA LEU A 6 -44.84 -16.73 -23.50
C LEU A 6 -44.04 -17.23 -24.73
N GLN A 7 -44.59 -17.13 -25.94
CA GLN A 7 -43.86 -17.47 -27.16
C GLN A 7 -42.96 -16.36 -27.68
N GLN A 8 -43.15 -15.13 -27.25
CA GLN A 8 -42.31 -13.98 -27.62
C GLN A 8 -41.01 -13.87 -26.75
N VAL A 9 -41.03 -14.48 -25.57
CA VAL A 9 -39.89 -14.40 -24.64
C VAL A 9 -38.82 -15.47 -24.90
N MET A 10 -39.10 -16.46 -25.71
CA MET A 10 -38.19 -17.60 -25.93
C MET A 10 -37.33 -17.55 -27.19
N VAL A 11 -37.46 -16.55 -28.03
CA VAL A 11 -36.54 -16.42 -29.17
C VAL A 11 -35.33 -15.63 -28.74
N ARG A 12 -34.36 -16.29 -28.07
CA ARG A 12 -33.04 -15.71 -27.94
C ARG A 12 -32.47 -15.50 -29.34
N PRO A 13 -32.00 -14.30 -29.68
CA PRO A 13 -31.27 -14.10 -30.92
C PRO A 13 -30.11 -15.13 -30.97
N PRO A 14 -29.75 -15.63 -32.16
CA PRO A 14 -28.64 -16.55 -32.30
C PRO A 14 -27.42 -15.91 -31.68
N VAL A 15 -26.86 -16.54 -30.66
CA VAL A 15 -25.58 -16.11 -30.03
C VAL A 15 -24.53 -16.27 -31.12
N LYS A 16 -23.96 -15.15 -31.58
CA LYS A 16 -22.82 -15.21 -32.48
C LYS A 16 -21.74 -16.08 -31.82
N PRO A 17 -21.04 -16.95 -32.56
CA PRO A 17 -19.89 -17.64 -32.03
C PRO A 17 -18.97 -16.59 -31.43
N VAL A 18 -18.77 -16.65 -30.12
CA VAL A 18 -17.77 -15.83 -29.46
C VAL A 18 -16.46 -16.56 -29.70
N ASP A 19 -15.50 -15.85 -30.28
CA ASP A 19 -14.14 -16.37 -30.36
C ASP A 19 -13.69 -16.84 -28.97
N PRO A 20 -12.93 -17.92 -28.87
CA PRO A 20 -12.50 -18.44 -27.58
C PRO A 20 -11.78 -17.32 -26.80
N VAL A 21 -12.26 -17.07 -25.58
CA VAL A 21 -11.65 -16.10 -24.68
C VAL A 21 -10.21 -16.51 -24.45
N ASP A 22 -9.28 -15.57 -24.65
CA ASP A 22 -7.87 -15.74 -24.27
C ASP A 22 -7.67 -15.32 -22.80
N PRO A 23 -7.68 -16.26 -21.84
CA PRO A 23 -7.53 -15.92 -20.43
C PRO A 23 -6.14 -15.38 -20.10
N ASP A 24 -5.10 -15.86 -20.80
CA ASP A 24 -3.73 -15.42 -20.56
C ASP A 24 -3.52 -13.98 -21.04
N GLY A 25 -4.10 -13.62 -22.18
CA GLY A 25 -4.13 -12.26 -22.68
C GLY A 25 -4.87 -11.31 -21.76
N LEU A 26 -5.98 -11.75 -21.17
CA LEU A 26 -6.72 -10.96 -20.18
C LEU A 26 -5.89 -10.71 -18.92
N VAL A 27 -5.23 -11.73 -18.37
CA VAL A 27 -4.37 -11.60 -17.20
C VAL A 27 -3.23 -10.62 -17.49
N LYS A 28 -2.52 -10.77 -18.60
CA LYS A 28 -1.45 -9.85 -19.02
C LYS A 28 -1.93 -8.40 -19.16
N ALA A 29 -3.14 -8.18 -19.69
CA ALA A 29 -3.72 -6.85 -19.80
C ALA A 29 -3.98 -6.21 -18.43
N ILE A 30 -4.46 -6.99 -17.46
CA ILE A 30 -4.67 -6.54 -16.08
C ILE A 30 -3.32 -6.21 -15.41
N GLU A 31 -2.34 -7.09 -15.55
CA GLU A 31 -0.98 -6.88 -15.03
C GLU A 31 -0.33 -5.62 -15.60
N ALA A 32 -0.44 -5.41 -16.91
CA ALA A 32 0.03 -4.19 -17.56
C ALA A 32 -0.67 -2.94 -17.01
N GLY A 33 -1.96 -3.02 -16.70
CA GLY A 33 -2.72 -1.95 -16.05
C GLY A 33 -2.18 -1.59 -14.66
N TYR A 34 -1.84 -2.58 -13.84
CA TYR A 34 -1.21 -2.35 -12.54
C TYR A 34 0.14 -1.62 -12.68
N VAL A 35 1.02 -2.08 -13.57
CA VAL A 35 2.33 -1.46 -13.79
C VAL A 35 2.17 -0.03 -14.31
N ALA A 36 1.28 0.20 -15.27
CA ALA A 36 1.03 1.53 -15.85
C ALA A 36 0.49 2.54 -14.83
N SER A 37 -0.26 2.08 -13.82
CA SER A 37 -0.83 2.95 -12.79
C SER A 37 0.22 3.59 -11.86
N ARG A 38 1.43 3.05 -11.83
CA ARG A 38 2.46 3.43 -10.86
C ARG A 38 3.25 4.67 -11.23
N GLY A 39 3.28 5.17 -12.35
CA GLY A 39 4.16 6.29 -12.73
C GLY A 39 5.66 5.94 -12.59
N THR A 40 6.44 6.28 -13.58
CA THR A 40 7.81 5.77 -13.75
C THR A 40 8.92 6.73 -13.34
N LYS A 41 8.61 7.94 -12.89
CA LYS A 41 9.65 8.94 -12.62
C LYS A 41 10.07 8.94 -11.16
N PHE A 42 11.30 8.52 -10.91
CA PHE A 42 11.98 8.78 -9.65
C PHE A 42 12.11 10.30 -9.44
N GLN A 43 11.71 10.75 -8.26
CA GLN A 43 11.90 12.14 -7.86
C GLN A 43 13.13 12.27 -6.98
N THR A 44 13.98 13.28 -7.26
CA THR A 44 15.11 13.62 -6.41
C THR A 44 14.67 13.77 -4.96
N LYS A 45 15.29 13.00 -4.08
CA LYS A 45 15.02 13.09 -2.64
C LYS A 45 15.63 14.36 -2.06
N LYS A 46 14.94 14.95 -1.10
CA LYS A 46 15.43 16.10 -0.32
C LYS A 46 15.43 15.80 1.18
N THR A 47 14.81 14.72 1.57
CA THR A 47 14.64 14.29 2.97
C THR A 47 14.78 12.79 3.06
N PHE A 48 15.19 12.33 4.24
CA PHE A 48 15.12 10.92 4.58
C PHE A 48 13.69 10.54 4.94
N ALA A 49 13.17 9.49 4.32
CA ALA A 49 11.86 8.95 4.67
C ALA A 49 12.04 7.75 5.63
N PRO A 50 11.46 7.78 6.83
CA PRO A 50 11.59 6.68 7.81
C PRO A 50 11.15 5.33 7.26
N SER A 51 10.08 5.30 6.44
CA SER A 51 9.66 4.09 5.74
C SER A 51 10.72 3.54 4.79
N THR A 52 11.49 4.40 4.11
CA THR A 52 12.59 3.99 3.23
C THR A 52 13.80 3.50 4.04
N ILE A 53 14.15 4.19 5.14
CA ILE A 53 15.24 3.76 6.05
C ILE A 53 14.96 2.36 6.60
N ALA A 54 13.69 2.04 6.83
CA ALA A 54 13.25 0.75 7.33
C ALA A 54 13.38 -0.41 6.33
N TYR A 55 13.67 -0.13 5.06
CA TYR A 55 13.93 -1.14 4.03
C TYR A 55 15.42 -1.33 3.79
N SER A 56 15.81 -2.51 3.28
CA SER A 56 17.22 -2.89 3.08
C SER A 56 18.03 -1.91 2.23
N HIS A 57 17.44 -1.30 1.20
CA HIS A 57 18.12 -0.27 0.40
C HIS A 57 18.29 1.05 1.17
N GLY A 58 17.44 1.33 2.16
CA GLY A 58 17.56 2.50 3.03
C GLY A 58 18.71 2.43 4.03
N GLU A 59 19.30 1.26 4.26
CA GLU A 59 20.52 1.08 5.05
C GLU A 59 21.79 1.47 4.27
N CYS A 60 21.66 1.65 2.94
CA CYS A 60 22.78 1.92 2.05
C CYS A 60 23.04 3.42 1.89
N ALA A 61 24.16 3.92 2.42
CA ALA A 61 24.57 5.31 2.26
C ALA A 61 24.69 5.74 0.79
N ARG A 62 25.17 4.83 -0.10
CA ARG A 62 25.23 5.09 -1.54
C ARG A 62 23.85 5.32 -2.16
N TYR A 63 22.83 4.59 -1.72
CA TYR A 63 21.45 4.83 -2.19
C TYR A 63 21.03 6.28 -1.90
N TRP A 64 21.22 6.76 -0.66
CA TRP A 64 20.85 8.11 -0.29
C TRP A 64 21.66 9.16 -1.04
N PHE A 65 23.00 8.95 -1.17
CA PHE A 65 23.84 9.84 -1.96
C PHE A 65 23.29 10.00 -3.39
N LEU A 66 23.01 8.91 -4.09
CA LEU A 66 22.47 8.94 -5.44
C LEU A 66 21.08 9.58 -5.48
N ALA A 67 20.21 9.24 -4.52
CA ALA A 67 18.84 9.75 -4.44
C ALA A 67 18.78 11.27 -4.22
N PHE A 68 19.66 11.81 -3.38
CA PHE A 68 19.76 13.26 -3.13
C PHE A 68 20.40 14.01 -4.31
N ASN A 69 21.23 13.34 -5.11
CA ASN A 69 21.83 13.93 -6.30
C ASN A 69 20.97 13.77 -7.57
N GLY A 70 19.75 13.26 -7.45
CA GLY A 70 18.82 13.17 -8.57
C GLY A 70 19.15 12.10 -9.61
N ASN A 71 19.90 11.08 -9.23
CA ASN A 71 20.14 9.96 -10.12
C ASN A 71 18.84 9.16 -10.33
N ASP A 72 18.62 8.71 -11.54
CA ASP A 72 17.52 7.85 -11.89
C ASP A 72 17.70 6.46 -11.26
N PHE A 73 16.60 5.92 -10.77
CA PHE A 73 16.50 4.55 -10.29
C PHE A 73 15.50 3.80 -11.15
N GLU A 74 15.84 2.59 -11.49
CA GLU A 74 14.90 1.68 -12.13
C GLU A 74 13.91 1.15 -11.10
N ASP A 75 12.61 1.27 -11.41
CA ASP A 75 11.56 0.67 -10.60
C ASP A 75 11.32 -0.75 -11.08
N SER A 76 11.77 -1.72 -10.30
CA SER A 76 11.65 -3.15 -10.60
C SER A 76 10.36 -3.80 -10.10
N ALA A 77 9.39 -3.01 -9.59
CA ALA A 77 8.15 -3.59 -9.12
C ALA A 77 7.32 -4.14 -10.28
N ASP A 78 7.04 -5.43 -10.21
CA ASP A 78 6.12 -6.13 -11.11
C ASP A 78 4.64 -5.86 -10.74
N ALA A 79 3.73 -6.36 -11.54
CA ALA A 79 2.29 -6.19 -11.31
C ALA A 79 1.84 -6.72 -9.94
N TYR A 80 2.42 -7.83 -9.48
CA TYR A 80 2.12 -8.41 -8.17
C TYR A 80 2.56 -7.48 -7.03
N GLY A 81 3.76 -6.91 -7.13
CA GLY A 81 4.27 -5.93 -6.16
C GLY A 81 3.39 -4.68 -6.09
N VAL A 82 2.97 -4.15 -7.26
CA VAL A 82 2.08 -2.99 -7.33
C VAL A 82 0.71 -3.29 -6.74
N ALA A 83 0.12 -4.45 -7.05
CA ALA A 83 -1.16 -4.88 -6.50
C ALA A 83 -1.10 -4.99 -4.96
N ASN A 84 -0.03 -5.57 -4.41
CA ASN A 84 0.17 -5.69 -2.96
C ASN A 84 0.31 -4.32 -2.28
N MET A 85 1.05 -3.38 -2.88
CA MET A 85 1.15 -2.02 -2.35
C MET A 85 -0.20 -1.31 -2.35
N THR A 86 -0.97 -1.44 -3.42
CA THR A 86 -2.32 -0.87 -3.53
C THR A 86 -3.25 -1.48 -2.46
N ALA A 87 -3.24 -2.80 -2.30
CA ALA A 87 -4.02 -3.47 -1.27
C ALA A 87 -3.63 -3.02 0.15
N GLY A 88 -2.32 -2.78 0.39
CA GLY A 88 -1.81 -2.22 1.63
C GLY A 88 -2.43 -0.85 1.93
N THR A 89 -2.36 0.08 0.99
CA THR A 89 -2.92 1.43 1.12
C THR A 89 -4.43 1.41 1.40
N LEU A 90 -5.18 0.58 0.67
CA LEU A 90 -6.63 0.43 0.90
C LEU A 90 -6.94 -0.14 2.30
N SER A 91 -6.09 -1.03 2.80
CA SER A 91 -6.24 -1.59 4.14
C SER A 91 -5.99 -0.56 5.24
N HIS A 92 -5.05 0.37 5.06
CA HIS A 92 -4.82 1.49 6.00
C HIS A 92 -6.11 2.29 6.18
N GLY A 93 -6.69 2.82 5.10
CA GLY A 93 -7.91 3.61 5.19
C GLY A 93 -9.09 2.87 5.84
N ARG A 94 -9.22 1.56 5.61
CA ARG A 94 -10.25 0.74 6.26
C ARG A 94 -10.03 0.62 7.76
N ILE A 95 -8.80 0.44 8.21
CA ILE A 95 -8.45 0.30 9.63
C ILE A 95 -8.58 1.66 10.32
N GLN A 96 -8.08 2.74 9.73
CA GLN A 96 -8.22 4.11 10.21
C GLN A 96 -9.70 4.49 10.39
N LYS A 97 -10.55 4.14 9.40
CA LYS A 97 -11.99 4.34 9.54
C LYS A 97 -12.58 3.58 10.73
N ALA A 98 -12.21 2.33 10.94
CA ALA A 98 -12.70 1.54 12.08
C ALA A 98 -12.27 2.16 13.43
N MET A 99 -11.03 2.67 13.52
CA MET A 99 -10.54 3.37 14.71
C MET A 99 -11.29 4.68 14.96
N LYS A 100 -11.61 5.41 13.89
CA LYS A 100 -12.43 6.62 13.95
C LYS A 100 -13.86 6.32 14.41
N ASP A 101 -14.48 5.30 13.84
CA ASP A 101 -15.83 4.86 14.21
C ASP A 101 -15.90 4.36 15.67
N ALA A 102 -14.80 3.79 16.19
CA ALA A 102 -14.63 3.39 17.58
C ALA A 102 -14.34 4.56 18.54
N GLY A 103 -14.11 5.77 18.02
CA GLY A 103 -13.81 6.96 18.83
C GLY A 103 -12.44 6.97 19.50
N ILE A 104 -11.49 6.16 18.99
CA ILE A 104 -10.13 6.08 19.54
C ILE A 104 -9.09 6.78 18.68
N LEU A 105 -9.41 7.18 17.43
CA LEU A 105 -8.50 7.88 16.53
C LEU A 105 -8.44 9.37 16.89
N ILE A 106 -7.22 9.89 17.15
CA ILE A 106 -6.96 11.32 17.32
C ILE A 106 -6.66 11.93 15.94
N GLU A 107 -5.70 11.36 15.20
CA GLU A 107 -5.26 11.86 13.90
C GLU A 107 -4.76 10.69 13.04
N ASP A 108 -4.98 10.76 11.73
CA ASP A 108 -4.45 9.83 10.73
C ASP A 108 -3.55 10.57 9.74
N GLU A 109 -2.60 9.85 9.13
CA GLU A 109 -1.67 10.38 8.11
C GLU A 109 -1.03 11.72 8.54
N PHE A 110 -0.71 11.86 9.83
CA PHE A 110 -0.16 13.10 10.36
C PHE A 110 1.32 13.28 9.98
N LYS A 111 1.66 14.53 9.68
CA LYS A 111 2.96 14.90 9.14
C LYS A 111 4.04 14.92 10.22
N ILE A 112 5.15 14.24 9.97
CA ILE A 112 6.35 14.21 10.83
C ILE A 112 7.51 14.83 10.07
N THR A 113 8.14 15.85 10.66
CA THR A 113 9.27 16.57 10.06
C THR A 113 10.37 16.80 11.08
N TYR A 114 11.62 16.66 10.63
CA TYR A 114 12.81 17.02 11.38
C TYR A 114 13.82 17.71 10.46
N VAL A 115 14.58 18.67 10.97
CA VAL A 115 15.38 19.57 10.13
C VAL A 115 16.78 19.02 9.89
N ASP A 116 17.43 18.51 10.92
CA ASP A 116 18.82 18.03 10.83
C ASP A 116 19.01 16.74 11.65
N PRO A 117 19.14 15.59 10.99
CA PRO A 117 19.06 15.39 9.53
C PRO A 117 17.64 15.68 8.97
N PRO A 118 17.52 16.08 7.69
CA PRO A 118 16.24 16.41 7.11
C PRO A 118 15.37 15.13 6.94
N ILE A 119 14.42 14.93 7.85
CA ILE A 119 13.51 13.79 7.86
C ILE A 119 12.10 14.28 7.52
N PHE A 120 11.41 13.52 6.68
CA PHE A 120 10.02 13.75 6.33
C PHE A 120 9.27 12.42 6.19
N GLY A 121 8.09 12.33 6.78
CA GLY A 121 7.22 11.17 6.68
C GLY A 121 5.82 11.47 7.20
N TYR A 122 4.99 10.45 7.16
CA TYR A 122 3.65 10.46 7.75
C TYR A 122 3.53 9.30 8.73
N GLY A 123 2.99 9.59 9.92
CA GLY A 123 2.59 8.56 10.86
C GLY A 123 1.19 8.07 10.50
N ASP A 124 0.95 6.76 10.55
CA ASP A 124 -0.30 6.18 10.11
C ASP A 124 -1.47 6.58 11.00
N VAL A 125 -1.30 6.52 12.33
CA VAL A 125 -2.35 6.86 13.30
C VAL A 125 -1.77 7.36 14.62
N MET A 126 -2.46 8.33 15.23
CA MET A 126 -2.35 8.71 16.63
C MET A 126 -3.67 8.32 17.32
N LEU A 127 -3.58 7.57 18.39
CA LEU A 127 -4.73 7.00 19.09
C LEU A 127 -4.82 7.53 20.53
N ASN A 128 -6.04 7.66 21.06
CA ASN A 128 -6.27 7.75 22.49
C ASN A 128 -6.76 6.38 22.98
N TRP A 129 -6.00 5.77 23.85
CA TRP A 129 -6.38 4.52 24.48
C TRP A 129 -6.18 4.57 25.98
N GLN A 130 -7.26 4.43 26.73
CA GLN A 130 -7.27 4.49 28.20
C GLN A 130 -6.67 5.78 28.78
N GLY A 131 -6.79 6.89 28.04
CA GLY A 131 -6.25 8.19 28.46
C GLY A 131 -4.78 8.45 28.03
N GLU A 132 -4.16 7.49 27.37
CA GLU A 132 -2.80 7.61 26.85
C GLU A 132 -2.82 7.85 25.33
N GLU A 133 -1.94 8.72 24.85
CA GLU A 133 -1.71 8.93 23.41
C GLU A 133 -0.71 7.90 22.91
N LEU A 134 -1.13 7.14 21.91
CA LEU A 134 -0.33 6.06 21.31
C LEU A 134 -0.08 6.32 19.82
N LEU A 135 1.18 6.33 19.44
CA LEU A 135 1.57 6.28 18.05
C LEU A 135 1.41 4.85 17.52
N GLY A 136 0.67 4.71 16.43
CA GLY A 136 0.45 3.43 15.75
C GLY A 136 0.98 3.42 14.32
N GLU A 137 1.52 2.29 13.91
CA GLU A 137 1.97 2.02 12.54
C GLU A 137 1.22 0.80 11.99
N ILE A 138 0.49 0.98 10.91
CA ILE A 138 -0.33 -0.08 10.31
C ILE A 138 0.51 -0.81 9.25
N LYS A 139 0.60 -2.13 9.36
CA LYS A 139 1.29 -2.96 8.37
C LYS A 139 0.43 -4.14 7.94
N THR A 140 0.22 -4.25 6.64
CA THR A 140 -0.41 -5.42 6.03
C THR A 140 0.65 -6.44 5.63
N MET A 141 0.32 -7.71 5.78
CA MET A 141 1.21 -8.81 5.41
C MET A 141 0.40 -10.06 5.11
N MET A 142 1.04 -11.03 4.47
CA MET A 142 0.44 -12.35 4.23
C MET A 142 0.21 -13.09 5.55
N SER A 143 -0.77 -13.98 5.57
CA SER A 143 -1.19 -14.69 6.79
C SER A 143 -0.06 -15.44 7.48
N GLU A 144 0.80 -16.14 6.72
CA GLU A 144 1.92 -16.88 7.31
C GLU A 144 2.93 -15.93 7.98
N ALA A 145 3.22 -14.79 7.37
CA ALA A 145 4.11 -13.78 7.94
C ALA A 145 3.49 -13.16 9.21
N PHE A 146 2.18 -12.98 9.23
CA PHE A 146 1.45 -12.48 10.40
C PHE A 146 1.52 -13.47 11.56
N GLU A 147 1.19 -14.74 11.33
CA GLU A 147 1.24 -15.77 12.38
C GLU A 147 2.67 -15.95 12.93
N TYR A 148 3.68 -15.90 12.08
CA TYR A 148 5.08 -15.90 12.52
C TYR A 148 5.40 -14.71 13.43
N ARG A 149 4.98 -13.47 13.07
CA ARG A 149 5.24 -12.28 13.89
C ARG A 149 4.46 -12.30 15.19
N LYS A 150 3.22 -12.76 15.16
CA LYS A 150 2.37 -12.93 16.33
C LYS A 150 2.99 -13.92 17.32
N SER A 151 3.45 -15.08 16.86
CA SER A 151 4.10 -16.08 17.71
C SER A 151 5.45 -15.60 18.24
N ALA A 152 6.20 -14.82 17.47
CA ALA A 152 7.47 -14.23 17.90
C ALA A 152 7.30 -13.05 18.88
N GLY A 153 6.08 -12.55 19.08
CA GLY A 153 5.77 -11.42 19.96
C GLY A 153 6.45 -10.11 19.59
N ARG A 154 6.90 -9.97 18.33
CA ARG A 154 7.60 -8.76 17.87
C ARG A 154 7.38 -8.46 16.39
N PRO A 155 7.32 -7.17 16.01
CA PRO A 155 7.24 -6.76 14.61
C PRO A 155 8.55 -7.07 13.87
N LYS A 156 8.55 -6.86 12.54
CA LYS A 156 9.77 -6.87 11.73
C LYS A 156 10.67 -5.71 12.16
N ALA A 157 11.98 -5.93 12.20
CA ALA A 157 12.95 -4.92 12.66
C ALA A 157 12.81 -3.57 11.93
N GLY A 158 12.62 -3.58 10.61
CA GLY A 158 12.40 -2.36 9.84
C GLY A 158 11.16 -1.57 10.30
N HIS A 159 10.04 -2.24 10.60
CA HIS A 159 8.84 -1.55 11.10
C HIS A 159 9.08 -0.90 12.47
N LEU A 160 9.87 -1.56 13.32
CA LEU A 160 10.27 -1.01 14.62
C LEU A 160 11.18 0.21 14.46
N ILE A 161 12.15 0.16 13.53
CA ILE A 161 13.03 1.30 13.23
C ILE A 161 12.20 2.52 12.78
N GLN A 162 11.25 2.32 11.87
CA GLN A 162 10.36 3.40 11.41
C GLN A 162 9.61 4.04 12.59
N LEU A 163 9.01 3.22 13.44
CA LEU A 163 8.26 3.68 14.61
C LEU A 163 9.16 4.43 15.62
N ILE A 164 10.36 3.91 15.90
CA ILE A 164 11.34 4.55 16.79
C ILE A 164 11.75 5.92 16.28
N ILE A 165 11.98 6.06 14.96
CA ILE A 165 12.31 7.36 14.36
C ILE A 165 11.16 8.35 14.60
N TYR A 166 9.92 7.94 14.38
CA TYR A 166 8.76 8.80 14.62
C TYR A 166 8.61 9.19 16.08
N MET A 167 8.72 8.24 17.01
CA MET A 167 8.67 8.50 18.46
C MET A 167 9.79 9.42 18.95
N LYS A 168 10.93 9.43 18.27
CA LYS A 168 12.06 10.29 18.65
C LYS A 168 11.86 11.74 18.19
N ILE A 169 11.06 11.96 17.16
CA ILE A 169 10.80 13.28 16.58
C ILE A 169 9.62 13.96 17.25
N LEU A 170 8.60 13.18 17.63
CA LEU A 170 7.43 13.66 18.39
C LEU A 170 7.77 13.95 19.83
#